data_c524ac061bf50c15d78162f19387402c
#
_entry.id   c524ac061bf50c15d78162f19387402c
#
_cell.length_a   1.000
_cell.length_b   1.000
_cell.length_c   1.000
_cell.angle_alpha   90.00
_cell.angle_beta   90.00
_cell.angle_gamma   90.00
#
_symmetry.space_group_name_H-M   'P 1'
#
loop_
_entity.id
_entity.type
_entity.pdbx_description
1 polymer ?
#
loop_
_entity_poly.entity_id
_entity_poly.type
_entity_poly.pdbx_seq_one_letter_code
_entity_poly.pdbx_strand_id
1 'polypeptide(L)'
;MVSARWNRVAVVMGTLVTLAGVMHFANPTFFDDIVPPWLPPSERFWTYASGVAELIVGPLLIVERTRRIGAVSAIALFVAVYPANLYMTWDWRDRPWNEQIVAYGRLPLQFVIVWLAWKVFTSMRTPAVRNDRPAR
;
A
#
# COMPACT_ATOMS: atom_id res chain seq x y z
N MET A 1 6.92 -22.43 -8.18
CA MET A 1 5.57 -22.24 -7.61
C MET A 1 5.65 -21.22 -6.48
N VAL A 2 4.80 -20.24 -6.50
CA VAL A 2 4.68 -19.30 -5.38
C VAL A 2 4.13 -20.05 -4.18
N SER A 3 4.72 -19.83 -2.99
CA SER A 3 4.23 -20.48 -1.78
C SER A 3 2.80 -20.03 -1.50
N ALA A 4 1.92 -20.97 -1.12
CA ALA A 4 0.52 -20.70 -0.78
C ALA A 4 0.38 -19.61 0.30
N ARG A 5 1.39 -19.45 1.14
CA ARG A 5 1.47 -18.38 2.15
C ARG A 5 1.50 -16.98 1.51
N TRP A 6 2.39 -16.76 0.54
CA TRP A 6 2.53 -15.43 -0.08
C TRP A 6 1.37 -15.11 -1.02
N ASN A 7 0.71 -16.12 -1.60
CA ASN A 7 -0.55 -15.94 -2.31
C ASN A 7 -1.63 -15.39 -1.39
N ARG A 8 -1.80 -15.99 -0.21
CA ARG A 8 -2.77 -15.50 0.79
C ARG A 8 -2.43 -14.11 1.29
N VAL A 9 -1.17 -13.83 1.58
CA VAL A 9 -0.72 -12.49 2.00
C VAL A 9 -1.05 -11.45 0.93
N ALA A 10 -0.78 -11.72 -0.33
CA ALA A 10 -1.08 -10.81 -1.43
C ALA A 10 -2.59 -10.54 -1.57
N VAL A 11 -3.42 -11.58 -1.47
CA VAL A 11 -4.89 -11.43 -1.55
C VAL A 11 -5.42 -10.62 -0.38
N VAL A 12 -5.01 -10.93 0.85
CA VAL A 12 -5.42 -10.18 2.05
C VAL A 12 -4.98 -8.72 1.96
N MET A 13 -3.73 -8.49 1.60
CA MET A 13 -3.19 -7.13 1.45
C MET A 13 -3.91 -6.36 0.35
N GLY A 14 -4.15 -6.99 -0.81
CA GLY A 14 -4.89 -6.38 -1.92
C GLY A 14 -6.33 -6.04 -1.55
N THR A 15 -7.00 -6.93 -0.79
CA THR A 15 -8.36 -6.67 -0.29
C THR A 15 -8.37 -5.47 0.66
N LEU A 16 -7.45 -5.40 1.61
CA LEU A 16 -7.36 -4.28 2.56
C LEU A 16 -7.05 -2.96 1.85
N VAL A 17 -6.14 -2.98 0.87
CA VAL A 17 -5.83 -1.79 0.06
C VAL A 17 -7.03 -1.35 -0.76
N THR A 18 -7.77 -2.28 -1.37
CA THR A 18 -9.00 -1.95 -2.10
C THR A 18 -10.05 -1.33 -1.19
N LEU A 19 -10.27 -1.89 -0.01
CA LEU A 19 -11.22 -1.35 0.98
C LEU A 19 -10.80 0.05 1.44
N ALA A 20 -9.51 0.28 1.68
CA ALA A 20 -8.99 1.60 2.00
C ALA A 20 -9.27 2.60 0.87
N GLY A 21 -9.04 2.19 -0.39
CA GLY A 21 -9.38 3.00 -1.57
C GLY A 21 -10.86 3.39 -1.62
N VAL A 22 -11.76 2.44 -1.35
CA VAL A 22 -13.20 2.72 -1.25
C VAL A 22 -13.50 3.75 -0.15
N MET A 23 -12.84 3.62 1.01
CA MET A 23 -13.03 4.53 2.14
C MET A 23 -12.60 5.97 1.85
N HIS A 24 -11.63 6.19 0.96
CA HIS A 24 -11.25 7.53 0.50
C HIS A 24 -12.41 8.28 -0.19
N PHE A 25 -13.33 7.53 -0.80
CA PHE A 25 -14.54 8.12 -1.41
C PHE A 25 -15.75 8.11 -0.48
N ALA A 26 -15.85 7.12 0.41
CA ALA A 26 -16.97 7.02 1.34
C ALA A 26 -16.86 8.02 2.51
N ASN A 27 -15.65 8.29 2.99
CA ASN A 27 -15.38 9.25 4.07
C ASN A 27 -14.14 10.10 3.75
N PRO A 28 -14.19 10.94 2.72
CA PRO A 28 -13.01 11.69 2.27
C PRO A 28 -12.50 12.68 3.32
N THR A 29 -13.37 13.25 4.14
CA THR A 29 -13.00 14.24 5.17
C THR A 29 -11.95 13.70 6.15
N PHE A 30 -12.08 12.44 6.54
CA PHE A 30 -11.09 11.80 7.42
C PHE A 30 -9.69 11.77 6.78
N PHE A 31 -9.62 11.53 5.48
CA PHE A 31 -8.34 11.48 4.75
C PHE A 31 -7.80 12.87 4.40
N ASP A 32 -8.69 13.85 4.18
CA ASP A 32 -8.27 15.24 3.97
C ASP A 32 -7.47 15.77 5.17
N ASP A 33 -7.89 15.42 6.39
CA ASP A 33 -7.22 15.79 7.64
C ASP A 33 -5.77 15.23 7.76
N ILE A 34 -5.42 14.25 6.95
CA ILE A 34 -4.08 13.64 6.94
C ILE A 34 -3.16 14.36 5.96
N VAL A 35 -3.72 15.00 4.93
CA VAL A 35 -2.95 15.70 3.90
C VAL A 35 -2.52 17.08 4.41
N PRO A 36 -1.23 17.46 4.24
CA PRO A 36 -0.80 18.79 4.60
C PRO A 36 -1.60 19.88 3.85
N PRO A 37 -2.19 20.89 4.55
CA PRO A 37 -3.06 21.89 3.92
C PRO A 37 -2.33 22.83 2.94
N TRP A 38 -1.01 22.90 3.04
CA TRP A 38 -0.16 23.68 2.14
C TRP A 38 0.23 22.93 0.86
N LEU A 39 -0.19 21.64 0.71
CA LEU A 39 0.15 20.82 -0.46
C LEU A 39 -0.82 21.10 -1.62
N PRO A 40 -0.36 21.73 -2.74
CA PRO A 40 -1.25 22.01 -3.86
C PRO A 40 -1.60 20.72 -4.62
N PRO A 41 -2.77 20.63 -5.30
CA PRO A 41 -3.75 21.70 -5.45
C PRO A 41 -4.74 21.81 -4.26
N SER A 42 -5.02 20.71 -3.55
CA SER A 42 -5.87 20.66 -2.35
C SER A 42 -5.78 19.30 -1.66
N GLU A 43 -6.17 19.25 -0.39
CA GLU A 43 -6.25 18.01 0.39
C GLU A 43 -7.17 16.99 -0.29
N ARG A 44 -8.35 17.41 -0.74
CA ARG A 44 -9.34 16.58 -1.42
C ARG A 44 -8.79 15.94 -2.70
N PHE A 45 -7.97 16.66 -3.44
CA PHE A 45 -7.31 16.10 -4.63
C PHE A 45 -6.43 14.91 -4.26
N TRP A 46 -5.60 15.05 -3.23
CA TRP A 46 -4.70 13.97 -2.80
C TRP A 46 -5.45 12.81 -2.16
N THR A 47 -6.52 13.08 -1.43
CA THR A 47 -7.44 12.06 -0.91
C THR A 47 -7.97 11.19 -2.05
N TYR A 48 -8.51 11.79 -3.09
CA TYR A 48 -9.05 11.03 -4.22
C TYR A 48 -7.96 10.39 -5.09
N ALA A 49 -6.83 11.07 -5.30
CA ALA A 49 -5.70 10.49 -6.03
C ALA A 49 -5.17 9.22 -5.33
N SER A 50 -5.03 9.25 -4.01
CA SER A 50 -4.65 8.08 -3.21
C SER A 50 -5.71 6.98 -3.30
N GLY A 51 -6.98 7.32 -3.18
CA GLY A 51 -8.09 6.38 -3.31
C GLY A 51 -8.11 5.68 -4.68
N VAL A 52 -7.91 6.43 -5.77
CA VAL A 52 -7.79 5.84 -7.13
C VAL A 52 -6.59 4.90 -7.23
N ALA A 53 -5.43 5.34 -6.72
CA ALA A 53 -4.23 4.50 -6.72
C ALA A 53 -4.45 3.19 -5.95
N GLU A 54 -5.09 3.23 -4.78
CA GLU A 54 -5.42 2.05 -3.97
C GLU A 54 -6.42 1.13 -4.67
N LEU A 55 -7.43 1.68 -5.34
CA LEU A 55 -8.41 0.92 -6.14
C LEU A 55 -7.79 0.24 -7.36
N ILE A 56 -6.64 0.71 -7.83
CA ILE A 56 -5.86 0.07 -8.89
C ILE A 56 -4.91 -0.97 -8.29
N VAL A 57 -4.14 -0.59 -7.28
CA VAL A 57 -3.10 -1.44 -6.66
C VAL A 57 -3.69 -2.66 -5.97
N GLY A 58 -4.82 -2.50 -5.28
CA GLY A 58 -5.47 -3.60 -4.57
C GLY A 58 -5.82 -4.78 -5.49
N PRO A 59 -6.61 -4.59 -6.55
CA PRO A 59 -6.90 -5.65 -7.54
C PRO A 59 -5.65 -6.22 -8.21
N LEU A 60 -4.63 -5.40 -8.51
CA LEU A 60 -3.36 -5.90 -9.06
C LEU A 60 -2.65 -6.88 -8.13
N LEU A 61 -2.77 -6.70 -6.81
CA LEU A 61 -2.25 -7.65 -5.81
C LEU A 61 -3.09 -8.93 -5.72
N ILE A 62 -4.40 -8.83 -5.86
CA ILE A 62 -5.33 -9.97 -5.76
C ILE A 62 -5.14 -10.90 -6.96
N VAL A 63 -5.11 -10.35 -8.16
CA VAL A 63 -5.00 -11.14 -9.40
C VAL A 63 -3.58 -11.66 -9.58
N GLU A 64 -3.43 -12.97 -9.68
CA GLU A 64 -2.13 -13.64 -9.71
C GLU A 64 -1.22 -13.17 -10.85
N ARG A 65 -1.78 -12.96 -12.04
CA ARG A 65 -1.05 -12.55 -13.25
C ARG A 65 -0.44 -11.15 -13.13
N THR A 66 -1.07 -10.25 -12.39
CA THR A 66 -0.65 -8.85 -12.22
C THR A 66 0.03 -8.59 -10.87
N ARG A 67 0.02 -9.56 -9.99
CA ARG A 67 0.45 -9.44 -8.59
C ARG A 67 1.87 -8.88 -8.41
N ARG A 68 2.80 -9.23 -9.31
CA ARG A 68 4.17 -8.70 -9.27
C ARG A 68 4.17 -7.18 -9.49
N ILE A 69 3.40 -6.71 -10.46
CA ILE A 69 3.21 -5.27 -10.73
C ILE A 69 2.51 -4.64 -9.53
N GLY A 70 1.44 -5.27 -9.02
CA GLY A 70 0.73 -4.83 -7.83
C GLY A 70 1.64 -4.66 -6.62
N ALA A 71 2.57 -5.59 -6.40
CA ALA A 71 3.51 -5.51 -5.29
C ALA A 71 4.49 -4.32 -5.42
N VAL A 72 5.04 -4.07 -6.59
CA VAL A 72 5.89 -2.90 -6.84
C VAL A 72 5.10 -1.60 -6.70
N SER A 73 3.89 -1.57 -7.27
CA SER A 73 3.00 -0.40 -7.16
C SER A 73 2.60 -0.12 -5.72
N ALA A 74 2.36 -1.16 -4.90
CA ALA A 74 2.09 -1.01 -3.48
C ALA A 74 3.28 -0.41 -2.73
N ILE A 75 4.50 -0.87 -3.00
CA ILE A 75 5.71 -0.29 -2.41
C ILE A 75 5.81 1.20 -2.77
N ALA A 76 5.67 1.54 -4.04
CA ALA A 76 5.72 2.93 -4.50
C ALA A 76 4.64 3.80 -3.86
N LEU A 77 3.40 3.30 -3.78
CA LEU A 77 2.27 4.00 -3.16
C LEU A 77 2.53 4.27 -1.68
N PHE A 78 2.90 3.24 -0.90
CA PHE A 78 3.13 3.40 0.53
C PHE A 78 4.35 4.25 0.85
N VAL A 79 5.41 4.22 0.04
CA VAL A 79 6.53 5.16 0.16
C VAL A 79 6.09 6.58 -0.15
N ALA A 80 5.25 6.79 -1.19
CA ALA A 80 4.78 8.11 -1.58
C ALA A 80 3.86 8.76 -0.53
N VAL A 81 3.03 7.98 0.19
CA VAL A 81 2.13 8.51 1.23
C VAL A 81 2.80 8.65 2.61
N TYR A 82 4.03 8.16 2.78
CA TYR A 82 4.73 8.21 4.06
C TYR A 82 4.92 9.64 4.60
N PRO A 83 5.28 10.64 3.79
CA PRO A 83 5.37 12.03 4.25
C PRO A 83 4.04 12.55 4.85
N ALA A 84 2.89 12.18 4.28
CA ALA A 84 1.59 12.56 4.83
C ALA A 84 1.33 11.90 6.20
N ASN A 85 1.75 10.65 6.39
CA ASN A 85 1.66 9.98 7.69
C ASN A 85 2.59 10.61 8.74
N LEU A 86 3.77 11.09 8.35
CA LEU A 86 4.66 11.86 9.23
C LEU A 86 4.03 13.19 9.61
N TYR A 87 3.45 13.90 8.64
CA TYR A 87 2.73 15.15 8.90
C TYR A 87 1.57 14.92 9.86
N MET A 88 0.72 13.91 9.63
CA MET A 88 -0.38 13.54 10.51
C MET A 88 0.10 13.33 11.96
N THR A 89 1.20 12.60 12.13
CA THR A 89 1.76 12.32 13.46
C THR A 89 2.18 13.60 14.18
N TRP A 90 2.75 14.54 13.45
CA TRP A 90 3.14 15.85 13.99
C TRP A 90 1.92 16.75 14.26
N ASP A 91 0.95 16.81 13.35
CA ASP A 91 -0.24 17.65 13.44
C ASP A 91 -1.20 17.19 14.54
N TRP A 92 -1.32 15.87 14.72
CA TRP A 92 -2.23 15.27 15.70
C TRP A 92 -1.61 15.10 17.11
N ARG A 93 -0.41 15.62 17.35
CA ARG A 93 0.30 15.47 18.63
C ARG A 93 -0.46 16.02 19.86
N ASP A 94 -1.36 16.98 19.63
CA ASP A 94 -2.16 17.63 20.68
C ASP A 94 -3.61 17.11 20.71
N ARG A 95 -3.96 16.13 19.89
CA ARG A 95 -5.29 15.49 19.85
C ARG A 95 -5.43 14.45 20.98
N PRO A 96 -6.65 13.98 21.27
CA PRO A 96 -6.87 12.92 22.25
C PRO A 96 -6.04 11.68 21.96
N TRP A 97 -5.60 10.98 23.02
CA TRP A 97 -4.68 9.85 22.93
C TRP A 97 -5.12 8.73 21.98
N ASN A 98 -6.43 8.48 21.87
CA ASN A 98 -6.99 7.49 20.95
C ASN A 98 -6.73 7.85 19.48
N GLU A 99 -6.71 9.14 19.12
CA GLU A 99 -6.34 9.60 17.78
C GLU A 99 -4.83 9.56 17.57
N GLN A 100 -4.06 9.94 18.59
CA GLN A 100 -2.60 9.85 18.55
C GLN A 100 -2.12 8.41 18.33
N ILE A 101 -2.74 7.40 18.95
CA ILE A 101 -2.41 5.99 18.73
C ILE A 101 -2.58 5.62 17.24
N VAL A 102 -3.61 6.11 16.58
CA VAL A 102 -3.81 5.88 15.14
C VAL A 102 -2.67 6.50 14.33
N ALA A 103 -2.31 7.75 14.61
CA ALA A 103 -1.24 8.45 13.91
C ALA A 103 0.12 7.77 14.10
N TYR A 104 0.51 7.49 15.34
CA TYR A 104 1.77 6.83 15.64
C TYR A 104 1.82 5.38 15.17
N GLY A 105 0.71 4.63 15.26
CA GLY A 105 0.63 3.24 14.83
C GLY A 105 0.78 3.06 13.33
N ARG A 106 0.39 4.06 12.54
CA ARG A 106 0.56 4.03 11.08
C ARG A 106 2.03 4.01 10.65
N LEU A 107 2.92 4.65 11.38
CA LEU A 107 4.34 4.72 11.01
C LEU A 107 5.01 3.33 10.95
N PRO A 108 5.03 2.53 12.03
CA PRO A 108 5.62 1.19 11.98
C PRO A 108 4.83 0.24 11.07
N LEU A 109 3.49 0.36 11.02
CA LEU A 109 2.64 -0.45 10.16
C LEU A 109 3.03 -0.29 8.69
N GLN A 110 3.40 0.90 8.27
CA GLN A 110 3.80 1.17 6.91
C GLN A 110 5.07 0.42 6.51
N PHE A 111 6.05 0.31 7.38
CA PHE A 111 7.24 -0.52 7.15
C PHE A 111 6.88 -2.00 7.00
N VAL A 112 5.94 -2.50 7.81
CA VAL A 112 5.43 -3.87 7.71
C VAL A 112 4.76 -4.09 6.35
N ILE A 113 3.91 -3.17 5.90
CA ILE A 113 3.22 -3.27 4.60
C ILE A 113 4.22 -3.27 3.45
N VAL A 114 5.19 -2.36 3.45
CA VAL A 114 6.24 -2.31 2.43
C VAL A 114 7.07 -3.60 2.43
N TRP A 115 7.43 -4.11 3.59
CA TRP A 115 8.13 -5.38 3.72
C TRP A 115 7.31 -6.56 3.19
N LEU A 116 6.02 -6.64 3.51
CA LEU A 116 5.12 -7.67 2.98
C LEU A 116 5.01 -7.60 1.45
N ALA A 117 4.85 -6.40 0.89
CA ALA A 117 4.83 -6.17 -0.55
C ALA A 117 6.15 -6.62 -1.21
N TRP A 118 7.28 -6.32 -0.60
CA TRP A 118 8.59 -6.79 -1.04
C TRP A 118 8.69 -8.33 -1.03
N LYS A 119 8.19 -8.98 0.03
CA LYS A 119 8.17 -10.45 0.12
C LYS A 119 7.26 -11.06 -0.96
N VAL A 120 6.09 -10.47 -1.21
CA VAL A 120 5.22 -10.89 -2.32
C VAL A 120 5.96 -10.75 -3.64
N PHE A 121 6.58 -9.60 -3.91
CA PHE A 121 7.34 -9.36 -5.13
C PHE A 121 8.47 -10.39 -5.34
N THR A 122 9.26 -10.66 -4.31
CA THR A 122 10.39 -11.58 -4.40
C THR A 122 9.95 -13.04 -4.53
N SER A 123 8.78 -13.40 -3.99
CA SER A 123 8.21 -14.74 -4.11
C SER A 123 7.71 -15.06 -5.53
N MET A 124 7.49 -14.03 -6.35
CA MET A 124 7.04 -14.12 -7.74
C MET A 124 8.20 -14.20 -8.75
N ARG A 125 9.43 -14.47 -8.32
CA ARG A 125 10.55 -14.63 -9.25
C ARG A 125 10.26 -15.79 -10.19
N THR A 126 10.36 -15.52 -11.50
CA THR A 126 10.24 -16.53 -12.56
C THR A 126 11.29 -17.62 -12.31
N PRO A 127 10.93 -18.91 -12.41
CA PRO A 127 11.92 -19.97 -12.40
C PRO A 127 12.95 -19.67 -13.48
N ALA A 128 14.24 -19.74 -13.11
CA ALA A 128 15.31 -19.66 -14.10
C ALA A 128 15.02 -20.68 -15.20
N VAL A 129 15.01 -20.24 -16.45
CA VAL A 129 14.91 -21.12 -17.60
C VAL A 129 16.05 -22.13 -17.47
N ARG A 130 15.69 -23.36 -17.14
CA ARG A 130 16.64 -24.47 -17.07
C ARG A 130 17.14 -24.70 -18.50
N ASN A 131 18.33 -24.26 -18.75
CA ASN A 131 19.01 -24.45 -20.04
C ASN A 131 19.47 -25.91 -20.10
N ASP A 132 18.52 -26.82 -20.34
CA ASP A 132 18.81 -28.21 -20.63
C ASP A 132 19.45 -28.29 -22.03
N ARG A 133 20.75 -27.94 -22.13
CA ARG A 133 21.54 -28.27 -23.28
C ARG A 133 21.78 -29.79 -23.23
N PRO A 134 21.35 -30.58 -24.24
CA PRO A 134 21.68 -31.95 -24.28
C PRO A 134 23.21 -32.05 -24.39
N ALA A 135 23.82 -32.85 -23.51
CA ALA A 135 25.22 -33.23 -23.61
C ALA A 135 25.43 -33.95 -24.95
N ARG A 136 26.31 -33.41 -25.78
CA ARG A 136 26.79 -34.06 -27.00
C ARG A 136 27.90 -35.02 -26.65
#